data_f6115811711bf75547cefd02d3a82bf0
#
_entry.id   f6115811711bf75547cefd02d3a82bf0
#
_cell.length_a   1.000
_cell.length_b   1.000
_cell.length_c   1.000
_cell.angle_alpha   90.00
_cell.angle_beta   90.00
_cell.angle_gamma   90.00
#
_symmetry.space_group_name_H-M   'P 1'
#
loop_
_entity.id
_entity.type
_entity.pdbx_description
1 polymer ?
#
loop_
_entity_poly.entity_id
_entity_poly.type
_entity_poly.pdbx_seq_one_letter_code
_entity_poly.pdbx_strand_id
1 'polypeptide(L)'
;MSTNTLTRSLHFTGADQRAAAHLLDAEGGHLDLAESPQLLPVGLARIVDQVIAAVAAGGNVTIGMLPEELTTTVAAEVLGISRPTLMKMITNGELEAHKVGSHHRLRRDDVLATKKAKLARQRAAFEELRRLEDELDQL
;
A
#
# COMPACT_ATOMS: atom_id res chain seq x y z
N MET A 1 -6.96 27.08 -4.55
CA MET A 1 -7.82 25.92 -4.82
C MET A 1 -7.75 25.01 -3.61
N SER A 2 -8.86 24.83 -2.94
CA SER A 2 -8.94 23.89 -1.83
C SER A 2 -8.91 22.49 -2.38
N THR A 3 -7.82 21.79 -2.20
CA THR A 3 -7.77 20.35 -2.43
C THR A 3 -8.64 19.68 -1.39
N ASN A 4 -9.87 19.41 -1.77
CA ASN A 4 -10.81 18.67 -0.94
C ASN A 4 -10.30 17.22 -0.87
N THR A 5 -9.44 16.95 0.11
CA THR A 5 -8.99 15.59 0.41
C THR A 5 -10.17 14.87 1.03
N LEU A 6 -10.94 14.18 0.21
CA LEU A 6 -11.98 13.29 0.67
C LEU A 6 -11.32 12.07 1.33
N THR A 7 -11.09 12.17 2.63
CA THR A 7 -10.73 11.01 3.43
C THR A 7 -12.02 10.42 4.00
N ARG A 8 -12.30 9.19 3.66
CA ARG A 8 -13.47 8.47 4.12
C ARG A 8 -13.02 7.27 4.95
N SER A 9 -13.38 7.26 6.22
CA SER A 9 -13.21 6.08 7.06
C SER A 9 -14.42 5.19 6.89
N LEU A 10 -14.18 3.93 6.56
CA LEU A 10 -15.21 2.91 6.45
C LEU A 10 -15.15 2.04 7.71
N HIS A 11 -16.30 1.84 8.31
CA HIS A 11 -16.44 1.00 9.49
C HIS A 11 -17.14 -0.29 9.10
N PHE A 12 -16.59 -1.39 9.49
CA PHE A 12 -17.09 -2.72 9.19
C PHE A 12 -17.57 -3.41 10.47
N THR A 13 -18.61 -4.17 10.34
CA THR A 13 -19.17 -5.00 11.42
C THR A 13 -18.51 -6.38 11.43
N GLY A 14 -18.71 -7.11 12.52
CA GLY A 14 -18.29 -8.53 12.55
C GLY A 14 -18.97 -9.39 11.49
N ALA A 15 -20.18 -9.02 11.06
CA ALA A 15 -20.86 -9.68 9.96
C ALA A 15 -20.18 -9.44 8.62
N ASP A 16 -19.72 -8.20 8.37
CA ASP A 16 -18.97 -7.86 7.16
C ASP A 16 -17.64 -8.61 7.10
N GLN A 17 -16.94 -8.68 8.24
CA GLN A 17 -15.70 -9.44 8.35
C GLN A 17 -15.89 -10.93 8.02
N ARG A 18 -16.92 -11.56 8.57
CA ARG A 18 -17.25 -12.97 8.29
C ARG A 18 -17.62 -13.19 6.84
N ALA A 19 -18.39 -12.28 6.25
CA ALA A 19 -18.74 -12.34 4.83
C ALA A 19 -17.51 -12.25 3.92
N ALA A 20 -16.59 -11.32 4.22
CA ALA A 20 -15.34 -11.19 3.49
C ALA A 20 -14.45 -12.44 3.63
N ALA A 21 -14.31 -12.96 4.84
CA ALA A 21 -13.55 -14.18 5.10
C ALA A 21 -14.13 -15.39 4.35
N HIS A 22 -15.46 -15.54 4.37
CA HIS A 22 -16.14 -16.61 3.65
C HIS A 22 -15.93 -16.51 2.12
N LEU A 23 -15.97 -15.30 1.58
CA LEU A 23 -15.72 -15.08 0.16
C LEU A 23 -14.30 -15.48 -0.22
N LEU A 24 -13.30 -15.09 0.57
CA LEU A 24 -11.90 -15.46 0.33
C LEU A 24 -11.67 -16.98 0.46
N ASP A 25 -12.27 -17.62 1.44
CA ASP A 25 -12.16 -19.07 1.63
C ASP A 25 -12.76 -19.85 0.46
N ALA A 26 -13.89 -19.39 -0.09
CA ALA A 26 -14.54 -19.99 -1.25
C ALA A 26 -13.68 -19.89 -2.53
N GLU A 27 -12.85 -18.86 -2.62
CA GLU A 27 -11.93 -18.62 -3.76
C GLU A 27 -10.49 -19.09 -3.49
N GLY A 28 -10.28 -19.96 -2.52
CA GLY A 28 -8.96 -20.52 -2.21
C GLY A 28 -8.01 -19.57 -1.48
N GLY A 29 -8.56 -18.60 -0.73
CA GLY A 29 -7.80 -17.65 0.08
C GLY A 29 -7.34 -16.39 -0.66
N HIS A 30 -7.65 -16.29 -1.94
CA HIS A 30 -7.34 -15.13 -2.76
C HIS A 30 -8.47 -14.83 -3.74
N LEU A 31 -8.91 -13.59 -3.75
CA LEU A 31 -9.90 -13.13 -4.72
C LEU A 31 -9.16 -12.40 -5.84
N ASP A 32 -9.25 -12.89 -7.05
CA ASP A 32 -8.65 -12.24 -8.21
C ASP A 32 -9.70 -11.70 -9.16
N LEU A 33 -10.22 -10.52 -8.83
CA LEU A 33 -11.15 -9.79 -9.68
C LEU A 33 -10.46 -9.25 -10.95
N ALA A 34 -9.14 -9.21 -10.98
CA ALA A 34 -8.38 -8.78 -12.15
C ALA A 34 -8.45 -9.78 -13.30
N GLU A 35 -8.69 -11.07 -13.00
CA GLU A 35 -8.93 -12.12 -14.00
C GLU A 35 -10.34 -12.06 -14.64
N SER A 36 -11.21 -11.22 -14.11
CA SER A 36 -12.57 -11.01 -14.64
C SER A 36 -12.72 -9.63 -15.28
N PRO A 37 -12.12 -9.40 -16.47
CA PRO A 37 -12.04 -8.07 -17.08
C PRO A 37 -13.40 -7.48 -17.48
N GLN A 38 -14.45 -8.28 -17.39
CA GLN A 38 -15.81 -7.87 -17.75
C GLN A 38 -16.51 -7.08 -16.62
N LEU A 39 -16.00 -7.15 -15.38
CA LEU A 39 -16.64 -6.53 -14.22
C LEU A 39 -15.97 -5.20 -13.84
N LEU A 40 -14.64 -5.17 -13.79
CA LEU A 40 -13.88 -4.00 -13.34
C LEU A 40 -12.55 -3.85 -14.10
N PRO A 41 -12.12 -2.64 -14.40
CA PRO A 41 -10.75 -2.40 -14.84
C PRO A 41 -9.73 -2.91 -13.80
N VAL A 42 -8.58 -3.43 -14.27
CA VAL A 42 -7.56 -4.09 -13.43
C VAL A 42 -7.15 -3.25 -12.21
N GLY A 43 -6.99 -1.94 -12.38
CA GLY A 43 -6.61 -1.05 -11.27
C GLY A 43 -7.68 -0.97 -10.17
N LEU A 44 -8.95 -0.91 -10.54
CA LEU A 44 -10.07 -0.91 -9.60
C LEU A 44 -10.27 -2.28 -8.95
N ALA A 45 -10.08 -3.35 -9.71
CA ALA A 45 -10.16 -4.71 -9.19
C ALA A 45 -9.14 -4.94 -8.06
N ARG A 46 -7.89 -4.48 -8.23
CA ARG A 46 -6.86 -4.56 -7.19
C ARG A 46 -7.22 -3.79 -5.92
N ILE A 47 -7.82 -2.61 -6.06
CA ILE A 47 -8.26 -1.83 -4.90
C ILE A 47 -9.34 -2.59 -4.13
N VAL A 48 -10.33 -3.15 -4.83
CA VAL A 48 -11.41 -3.92 -4.21
C VAL A 48 -10.86 -5.16 -3.52
N ASP A 49 -9.94 -5.91 -4.14
CA ASP A 49 -9.30 -7.07 -3.54
C ASP A 49 -8.58 -6.71 -2.23
N GLN A 50 -7.84 -5.61 -2.22
CA GLN A 50 -7.14 -5.14 -1.02
C GLN A 50 -8.11 -4.74 0.11
N VAL A 51 -9.23 -4.10 -0.24
CA VAL A 51 -10.26 -3.74 0.74
C VAL A 51 -10.89 -5.00 1.34
N ILE A 52 -11.26 -5.97 0.52
CA ILE A 52 -11.85 -7.23 0.99
C ILE A 52 -10.87 -7.99 1.88
N ALA A 53 -9.61 -8.09 1.50
CA ALA A 53 -8.58 -8.73 2.32
C ALA A 53 -8.39 -8.04 3.67
N ALA A 54 -8.39 -6.71 3.69
CA ALA A 54 -8.27 -5.93 4.93
C ALA A 54 -9.49 -6.12 5.85
N VAL A 55 -10.69 -6.16 5.29
CA VAL A 55 -11.93 -6.42 6.05
C VAL A 55 -11.92 -7.83 6.63
N ALA A 56 -11.55 -8.84 5.85
CA ALA A 56 -11.45 -10.23 6.29
C ALA A 56 -10.44 -10.41 7.44
N ALA A 57 -9.34 -9.66 7.42
CA ALA A 57 -8.33 -9.64 8.47
C ALA A 57 -8.77 -8.89 9.75
N GLY A 58 -9.93 -8.25 9.75
CA GLY A 58 -10.44 -7.46 10.88
C GLY A 58 -9.78 -6.09 11.03
N GLY A 59 -9.12 -5.59 9.98
CA GLY A 59 -8.48 -4.29 9.97
C GLY A 59 -9.45 -3.13 9.75
N ASN A 60 -8.99 -1.92 10.07
CA ASN A 60 -9.67 -0.69 9.69
C ASN A 60 -9.19 -0.27 8.29
N VAL A 61 -10.12 0.12 7.44
CA VAL A 61 -9.82 0.63 6.10
C VAL A 61 -10.11 2.13 6.05
N THR A 62 -9.10 2.88 5.70
CA THR A 62 -9.23 4.31 5.41
C THR A 62 -8.90 4.54 3.94
N ILE A 63 -9.85 5.09 3.21
CA ILE A 63 -9.69 5.43 1.80
C ILE A 63 -9.53 6.94 1.68
N GLY A 64 -8.45 7.36 1.05
CA GLY A 64 -8.18 8.76 0.79
C GLY A 64 -7.52 8.95 -0.57
N MET A 65 -7.76 10.10 -1.17
CA MET A 65 -7.01 10.50 -2.37
C MET A 65 -5.78 11.28 -1.94
N LEU A 66 -4.62 10.86 -2.39
CA LEU A 66 -3.38 11.59 -2.19
C LEU A 66 -3.33 12.77 -3.17
N PRO A 67 -3.03 14.00 -2.71
CA PRO A 67 -2.79 15.12 -3.60
C PRO A 67 -1.51 14.90 -4.45
N GLU A 68 -1.34 15.66 -5.51
CA GLU A 68 -0.17 15.55 -6.40
C GLU A 68 1.14 15.86 -5.68
N GLU A 69 1.10 16.78 -4.73
CA GLU A 69 2.24 17.12 -3.88
C GLU A 69 1.98 16.74 -2.43
N LEU A 70 2.91 16.01 -1.84
CA LEU A 70 2.84 15.51 -0.47
C LEU A 70 3.78 16.29 0.45
N THR A 71 3.35 16.51 1.67
CA THR A 71 4.24 16.94 2.76
C THR A 71 5.19 15.82 3.15
N THR A 72 6.27 16.14 3.83
CA THR A 72 7.20 15.12 4.35
C THR A 72 6.52 14.17 5.34
N THR A 73 5.60 14.66 6.15
CA THR A 73 4.82 13.83 7.08
C THR A 73 3.95 12.82 6.35
N VAL A 74 3.18 13.25 5.36
CA VAL A 74 2.32 12.35 4.57
C VAL A 74 3.16 11.36 3.75
N ALA A 75 4.25 11.80 3.14
CA ALA A 75 5.14 10.92 2.39
C ALA A 75 5.75 9.83 3.29
N ALA A 76 6.20 10.18 4.48
CA ALA A 76 6.71 9.22 5.46
C ALA A 76 5.65 8.19 5.87
N GLU A 77 4.41 8.63 6.10
CA GLU A 77 3.28 7.74 6.40
C GLU A 77 3.00 6.78 5.23
N VAL A 78 2.96 7.27 4.01
CA VAL A 78 2.75 6.44 2.80
C VAL A 78 3.84 5.39 2.66
N LEU A 79 5.10 5.74 2.91
CA LEU A 79 6.24 4.82 2.84
C LEU A 79 6.39 3.91 4.07
N GLY A 80 5.65 4.18 5.14
CA GLY A 80 5.74 3.43 6.40
C GLY A 80 7.09 3.61 7.11
N ILE A 81 7.69 4.79 7.00
CA ILE A 81 8.97 5.14 7.61
C ILE A 81 8.84 6.39 8.49
N SER A 82 9.82 6.62 9.35
CA SER A 82 9.89 7.84 10.13
C SER A 82 10.25 9.04 9.26
N ARG A 83 9.85 10.24 9.69
CA ARG A 83 10.23 11.49 9.01
C ARG A 83 11.76 11.68 8.93
N PRO A 84 12.56 11.44 9.98
CA PRO A 84 14.01 11.50 9.88
C PRO A 84 14.60 10.55 8.83
N THR A 85 14.07 9.36 8.70
CA THR A 85 14.47 8.40 7.67
C THR A 85 14.14 8.93 6.27
N LEU A 86 12.97 9.50 6.09
CA LEU A 86 12.59 10.16 4.83
C LEU A 86 13.55 11.28 4.47
N MET A 87 13.92 12.13 5.43
CA MET A 87 14.84 13.23 5.22
C MET A 87 16.24 12.76 4.81
N LYS A 88 16.69 11.63 5.36
CA LYS A 88 17.95 10.98 4.92
C LYS A 88 17.86 10.50 3.47
N MET A 89 16.75 9.90 3.08
CA MET A 89 16.53 9.46 1.70
C MET A 89 16.58 10.64 0.73
N ILE A 90 16.00 11.77 1.08
CA ILE A 90 16.05 13.00 0.29
C ILE A 90 17.49 13.52 0.19
N THR A 91 18.21 13.57 1.30
CA THR A 91 19.60 14.02 1.35
C THR A 91 20.53 13.12 0.52
N ASN A 92 20.29 11.81 0.54
CA ASN A 92 21.07 10.82 -0.20
C ASN A 92 20.70 10.75 -1.69
N GLY A 93 19.71 11.50 -2.14
CA GLY A 93 19.25 11.49 -3.53
C GLY A 93 18.41 10.28 -3.93
N GLU A 94 17.97 9.47 -2.96
CA GLU A 94 17.11 8.30 -3.22
C GLU A 94 15.67 8.70 -3.54
N LEU A 95 15.27 9.90 -3.12
CA LEU A 95 13.93 10.43 -3.32
C LEU A 95 14.02 11.93 -3.62
N GLU A 96 13.42 12.36 -4.71
CA GLU A 96 13.40 13.78 -5.06
C GLU A 96 12.40 14.55 -4.21
N ALA A 97 12.84 15.72 -3.75
CA ALA A 97 12.00 16.71 -3.09
C ALA A 97 12.34 18.10 -3.58
N HIS A 98 11.35 18.98 -3.59
CA HIS A 98 11.54 20.40 -3.87
C HIS A 98 11.04 21.23 -2.70
N LYS A 99 11.51 22.46 -2.60
CA LYS A 99 11.08 23.38 -1.56
C LYS A 99 9.97 24.29 -2.06
N VAL A 100 8.92 24.40 -1.24
CA VAL A 100 7.90 25.45 -1.35
C VAL A 100 8.03 26.32 -0.10
N GLY A 101 8.64 27.50 -0.26
CA GLY A 101 9.08 28.27 0.90
C GLY A 101 10.18 27.55 1.68
N SER A 102 10.00 27.34 2.97
CA SER A 102 10.91 26.59 3.84
C SER A 102 10.56 25.11 4.01
N HIS A 103 9.49 24.65 3.36
CA HIS A 103 8.98 23.30 3.50
C HIS A 103 9.31 22.44 2.28
N HIS A 104 9.74 21.21 2.53
CA HIS A 104 9.92 20.21 1.48
C HIS A 104 8.57 19.66 1.02
N ARG A 105 8.45 19.44 -0.28
CA ARG A 105 7.32 18.78 -0.93
C ARG A 105 7.84 17.68 -1.83
N LEU A 106 7.09 16.60 -1.91
CA LEU A 106 7.41 15.45 -2.74
C LEU A 106 6.25 15.18 -3.69
N ARG A 107 6.57 14.76 -4.90
CA ARG A 107 5.56 14.36 -5.87
C ARG A 107 4.96 13.01 -5.46
N ARG A 108 3.63 12.95 -5.45
CA ARG A 108 2.90 11.70 -5.13
C ARG A 108 3.40 10.51 -5.94
N ASP A 109 3.58 10.69 -7.25
CA ASP A 109 3.97 9.60 -8.13
C ASP A 109 5.36 9.05 -7.80
N ASP A 110 6.30 9.91 -7.42
CA ASP A 110 7.66 9.52 -6.99
C ASP A 110 7.61 8.73 -5.67
N VAL A 111 6.79 9.18 -4.73
CA VAL A 111 6.60 8.49 -3.44
C VAL A 111 5.96 7.11 -3.64
N LEU A 112 4.94 7.01 -4.47
CA LEU A 112 4.28 5.74 -4.78
C LEU A 112 5.21 4.78 -5.53
N ALA A 113 6.03 5.28 -6.46
CA ALA A 113 7.04 4.47 -7.15
C ALA A 113 8.09 3.94 -6.18
N THR A 114 8.55 4.76 -5.24
CA THR A 114 9.49 4.36 -4.19
C THR A 114 8.88 3.31 -3.27
N LYS A 115 7.62 3.47 -2.88
CA LYS A 115 6.89 2.46 -2.10
C LYS A 115 6.82 1.12 -2.82
N LYS A 116 6.46 1.14 -4.09
CA LYS A 116 6.38 -0.08 -4.94
C LYS A 116 7.72 -0.79 -5.03
N ALA A 117 8.81 -0.05 -5.26
CA ALA A 117 10.17 -0.59 -5.32
C ALA A 117 10.60 -1.20 -3.98
N LYS A 118 10.28 -0.55 -2.86
CA LYS A 118 10.56 -1.05 -1.50
C LYS A 118 9.83 -2.36 -1.23
N LEU A 119 8.55 -2.44 -1.57
CA LEU A 119 7.74 -3.66 -1.40
C LEU A 119 8.26 -4.80 -2.28
N ALA A 120 8.67 -4.52 -3.51
CA ALA A 120 9.26 -5.52 -4.40
C ALA A 120 10.57 -6.08 -3.83
N ARG A 121 11.45 -5.23 -3.29
CA ARG A 121 12.69 -5.66 -2.62
C ARG A 121 12.43 -6.50 -1.38
N GLN A 122 11.46 -6.12 -0.56
CA GLN A 122 11.08 -6.89 0.62
C GLN A 122 10.54 -8.27 0.26
N ARG A 123 9.72 -8.34 -0.78
CA ARG A 123 9.18 -9.61 -1.29
C ARG A 123 10.29 -10.53 -1.81
N ALA A 124 11.21 -9.99 -2.61
CA ALA A 124 12.35 -10.74 -3.14
C ALA A 124 13.26 -11.27 -2.02
N ALA A 125 13.54 -10.44 -1.00
CA ALA A 125 14.32 -10.85 0.16
C ALA A 125 13.62 -11.95 0.97
N PHE A 126 12.31 -11.87 1.13
CA PHE A 126 11.52 -12.89 1.82
C PHE A 126 11.49 -14.23 1.06
N GLU A 127 11.32 -14.19 -0.26
CA GLU A 127 11.39 -15.39 -1.11
C GLU A 127 12.76 -16.05 -1.04
N GLU A 128 13.84 -15.28 -1.04
CA GLU A 128 15.20 -15.79 -0.90
C GLU A 128 15.41 -16.44 0.47
N LEU A 129 14.92 -15.82 1.54
CA LEU A 129 15.00 -16.39 2.88
C LEU A 129 14.26 -17.73 2.95
N ARG A 130 13.06 -17.81 2.41
CA ARG A 130 12.31 -19.09 2.35
C ARG A 130 13.04 -20.17 1.57
N ARG A 131 13.65 -19.81 0.46
CA ARG A 131 14.45 -20.76 -0.32
C ARG A 131 15.63 -21.31 0.49
N LEU A 132 16.31 -20.47 1.24
CA LEU A 132 17.42 -20.89 2.10
C LEU A 132 16.95 -21.79 3.25
N GLU A 133 15.79 -21.49 3.83
CA GLU A 133 15.17 -22.34 4.87
C GLU A 133 14.83 -23.73 4.30
N ASP A 134 14.20 -23.79 3.13
CA ASP A 134 13.86 -25.06 2.46
C ASP A 134 15.12 -25.89 2.11
N GLU A 135 16.21 -25.21 1.72
CA GLU A 135 17.49 -25.89 1.45
C GLU A 135 18.11 -26.48 2.72
N LEU A 136 18.00 -25.76 3.85
CA LEU A 136 18.52 -26.24 5.14
C LEU A 136 17.70 -27.41 5.70
N ASP A 137 16.40 -27.42 5.47
CA ASP A 137 15.52 -28.50 5.93
C ASP A 137 15.74 -29.81 5.14
N GLN A 138 16.39 -29.75 3.98
CA GLN A 138 16.75 -30.91 3.17
C GLN A 138 18.11 -31.54 3.53
N LEU A 139 18.86 -30.92 4.43
CA LEU A 139 20.13 -31.43 4.92
C LEU A 139 19.93 -32.38 6.11
#